data_cd014153f9697e960542e17cee50cef8
#
_entry.id   cd014153f9697e960542e17cee50cef8
#
_cell.length_a   1.000
_cell.length_b   1.000
_cell.length_c   1.000
_cell.angle_alpha   90.00
_cell.angle_beta   90.00
_cell.angle_gamma   90.00
#
_symmetry.space_group_name_H-M   'P 1'
#
loop_
_entity.id
_entity.type
_entity.pdbx_description
1 polymer ?
#
loop_
_entity_poly.entity_id
_entity_poly.type
_entity_poly.pdbx_seq_one_letter_code
_entity_poly.pdbx_strand_id
1 'polypeptide(L)'
;MMAGFIALLSSFMLSSYELPVAQADAPGLEIPVVQKKAANSKASGTIKRRFAYTVSYNHGTRQPNWVAWTLTRAHASGKLKRGDFEDDMDMPSPKGTKADYFNTGFDRGHMCPAGDNKWSQQAMDECFLMTNM
;
A
#
# COMPACT_ATOMS: atom_id res chain seq x y z
N MET A 1 52.40 -8.34 -55.68
CA MET A 1 50.97 -8.16 -55.55
C MET A 1 50.51 -8.81 -54.23
N MET A 2 50.32 -8.02 -53.20
CA MET A 2 49.81 -8.51 -51.91
C MET A 2 48.39 -7.95 -51.74
N ALA A 3 47.41 -8.84 -51.73
CA ALA A 3 46.02 -8.48 -51.48
C ALA A 3 45.75 -8.46 -49.95
N GLY A 4 45.47 -7.27 -49.43
CA GLY A 4 45.09 -7.10 -48.01
C GLY A 4 43.66 -7.49 -47.81
N PHE A 5 43.43 -8.42 -46.90
CA PHE A 5 42.09 -8.74 -46.38
C PHE A 5 41.72 -7.74 -45.29
N ILE A 6 40.72 -6.93 -45.57
CA ILE A 6 40.09 -6.07 -44.55
C ILE A 6 38.99 -6.89 -43.90
N ALA A 7 39.18 -7.27 -42.62
CA ALA A 7 38.18 -7.90 -41.82
C ALA A 7 37.26 -6.79 -41.25
N LEU A 8 36.01 -6.74 -41.70
CA LEU A 8 34.97 -5.94 -41.10
C LEU A 8 34.51 -6.61 -39.79
N LEU A 9 34.92 -6.07 -38.65
CA LEU A 9 34.30 -6.40 -37.35
C LEU A 9 32.96 -5.66 -37.24
N SER A 10 31.88 -6.38 -37.48
CA SER A 10 30.55 -5.88 -37.14
C SER A 10 30.35 -5.99 -35.63
N SER A 11 30.50 -4.86 -34.94
CA SER A 11 30.06 -4.71 -33.54
C SER A 11 28.55 -4.87 -33.44
N PHE A 12 28.10 -6.04 -33.01
CA PHE A 12 26.74 -6.22 -32.55
C PHE A 12 26.60 -5.47 -31.23
N MET A 13 26.03 -4.27 -31.30
CA MET A 13 25.50 -3.59 -30.10
C MET A 13 24.33 -4.42 -29.58
N LEU A 14 24.55 -5.19 -28.50
CA LEU A 14 23.47 -5.68 -27.68
C LEU A 14 22.83 -4.45 -27.05
N SER A 15 21.76 -3.96 -27.66
CA SER A 15 20.84 -3.05 -27.02
C SER A 15 20.18 -3.86 -25.88
N SER A 16 20.60 -3.60 -24.66
CA SER A 16 19.87 -4.03 -23.47
C SER A 16 18.51 -3.38 -23.54
N TYR A 17 17.49 -4.13 -23.97
CA TYR A 17 16.11 -3.75 -23.77
C TYR A 17 15.89 -3.79 -22.25
N GLU A 18 16.11 -2.67 -21.59
CA GLU A 18 15.51 -2.44 -20.29
C GLU A 18 13.99 -2.43 -20.55
N LEU A 19 13.35 -3.52 -20.16
CA LEU A 19 11.89 -3.52 -20.04
C LEU A 19 11.55 -2.29 -19.20
N PRO A 20 10.62 -1.42 -19.65
CA PRO A 20 10.19 -0.32 -18.83
C PRO A 20 9.73 -0.95 -17.51
N VAL A 21 10.44 -0.62 -16.42
CA VAL A 21 9.94 -0.87 -15.08
C VAL A 21 8.57 -0.23 -15.08
N ALA A 22 7.54 -1.06 -15.08
CA ALA A 22 6.18 -0.57 -15.01
C ALA A 22 6.18 0.45 -13.87
N GLN A 23 5.86 1.70 -14.19
CA GLN A 23 5.75 2.76 -13.21
C GLN A 23 4.70 2.32 -12.21
N ALA A 24 5.18 1.66 -11.14
CA ALA A 24 4.33 1.20 -10.04
C ALA A 24 3.69 2.38 -9.29
N ASP A 25 3.99 3.59 -9.72
CA ASP A 25 3.63 4.83 -9.05
C ASP A 25 2.62 5.68 -9.87
N ALA A 26 1.81 5.07 -10.72
CA ALA A 26 0.65 5.81 -11.24
C ALA A 26 -0.31 6.02 -10.05
N PRO A 27 -0.39 7.26 -9.50
CA PRO A 27 -1.19 7.50 -8.30
C PRO A 27 -2.66 7.20 -8.62
N GLY A 28 -3.23 6.24 -7.90
CA GLY A 28 -4.64 5.90 -7.98
C GLY A 28 -4.98 4.56 -8.63
N LEU A 29 -4.00 3.81 -9.18
CA LEU A 29 -4.27 2.47 -9.71
C LEU A 29 -4.67 1.47 -8.60
N GLU A 30 -4.20 1.70 -7.38
CA GLU A 30 -4.55 0.90 -6.21
C GLU A 30 -5.96 1.20 -5.67
N ILE A 31 -6.59 2.29 -6.11
CA ILE A 31 -7.89 2.71 -5.60
C ILE A 31 -9.00 2.01 -6.38
N PRO A 32 -9.85 1.20 -5.73
CA PRO A 32 -10.98 0.56 -6.40
C PRO A 32 -11.94 1.58 -7.01
N VAL A 33 -12.38 1.34 -8.23
CA VAL A 33 -13.43 2.14 -8.86
C VAL A 33 -14.77 1.82 -8.19
N VAL A 34 -15.32 2.78 -7.44
CA VAL A 34 -16.63 2.64 -6.83
C VAL A 34 -17.70 2.84 -7.91
N GLN A 35 -18.46 1.79 -8.22
CA GLN A 35 -19.58 1.91 -9.14
C GLN A 35 -20.66 2.83 -8.53
N LYS A 36 -21.26 3.73 -9.37
CA LYS A 36 -22.27 4.70 -8.92
C LYS A 36 -23.47 4.07 -8.21
N LYS A 37 -23.82 2.80 -8.54
CA LYS A 37 -24.88 2.05 -7.83
C LYS A 37 -24.52 1.71 -6.37
N ALA A 38 -23.25 1.64 -6.03
CA ALA A 38 -22.78 1.40 -4.66
C ALA A 38 -22.78 2.69 -3.81
N ALA A 39 -22.83 3.87 -4.43
CA ALA A 39 -22.84 5.15 -3.72
C ALA A 39 -24.06 5.34 -2.80
N ASN A 40 -25.18 4.64 -3.08
CA ASN A 40 -26.38 4.61 -2.23
C ASN A 40 -26.38 3.44 -1.22
N SER A 41 -25.35 2.61 -1.21
CA SER A 41 -25.22 1.55 -0.23
C SER A 41 -24.74 2.13 1.10
N LYS A 42 -25.17 1.52 2.23
CA LYS A 42 -24.62 1.81 3.57
C LYS A 42 -23.09 1.61 3.67
N ALA A 43 -22.46 1.19 2.57
CA ALA A 43 -21.03 0.98 2.42
C ALA A 43 -20.27 2.23 1.95
N SER A 44 -20.94 3.38 1.76
CA SER A 44 -20.21 4.62 1.48
C SER A 44 -19.34 4.97 2.67
N GLY A 45 -18.03 5.10 2.41
CA GLY A 45 -17.03 5.32 3.44
C GLY A 45 -16.19 6.56 3.17
N THR A 46 -15.56 7.09 4.20
CA THR A 46 -14.56 8.13 4.06
C THR A 46 -13.30 7.52 3.45
N ILE A 47 -12.83 8.08 2.32
CA ILE A 47 -11.54 7.71 1.75
C ILE A 47 -10.48 8.58 2.40
N LYS A 48 -9.52 7.93 3.07
CA LYS A 48 -8.36 8.58 3.69
C LYS A 48 -7.08 8.03 3.07
N ARG A 49 -6.27 8.91 2.52
CA ARG A 49 -4.92 8.59 2.06
C ARG A 49 -3.96 8.71 3.23
N ARG A 50 -3.19 7.65 3.44
CA ARG A 50 -2.08 7.56 4.37
C ARG A 50 -0.76 7.57 3.61
N PHE A 51 0.34 7.60 4.31
CA PHE A 51 1.66 7.61 3.69
C PHE A 51 1.93 6.36 2.84
N ALA A 52 1.55 5.19 3.33
CA ALA A 52 1.83 3.90 2.67
C ALA A 52 0.59 3.19 2.13
N TYR A 53 -0.63 3.66 2.43
CA TYR A 53 -1.87 3.01 2.00
C TYR A 53 -3.03 4.00 1.87
N THR A 54 -4.09 3.57 1.22
CA THR A 54 -5.37 4.28 1.18
C THR A 54 -6.45 3.40 1.78
N VAL A 55 -7.27 3.96 2.65
CA VAL A 55 -8.39 3.26 3.29
C VAL A 55 -9.72 3.89 2.89
N SER A 56 -10.71 3.05 2.59
CA SER A 56 -12.13 3.43 2.58
C SER A 56 -12.74 2.97 3.89
N TYR A 57 -13.04 3.91 4.77
CA TYR A 57 -13.48 3.61 6.12
C TYR A 57 -15.00 3.75 6.28
N ASN A 58 -15.64 2.75 6.86
CA ASN A 58 -17.07 2.72 7.11
C ASN A 58 -17.35 3.08 8.57
N HIS A 59 -17.91 4.27 8.79
CA HIS A 59 -18.25 4.76 10.13
C HIS A 59 -19.40 4.00 10.80
N GLY A 60 -20.27 3.38 10.00
CA GLY A 60 -21.40 2.59 10.53
C GLY A 60 -20.94 1.27 11.15
N THR A 61 -20.00 0.57 10.52
CA THR A 61 -19.41 -0.67 11.03
C THR A 61 -18.16 -0.44 11.87
N ARG A 62 -17.59 0.77 11.83
CA ARG A 62 -16.31 1.15 12.43
C ARG A 62 -15.13 0.31 11.94
N GLN A 63 -15.14 -0.08 10.67
CA GLN A 63 -14.12 -0.90 10.04
C GLN A 63 -13.84 -0.42 8.62
N PRO A 64 -12.67 -0.74 8.03
CA PRO A 64 -12.43 -0.51 6.62
C PRO A 64 -13.40 -1.29 5.73
N ASN A 65 -13.91 -0.67 4.66
CA ASN A 65 -14.53 -1.39 3.56
C ASN A 65 -13.46 -2.07 2.70
N TRP A 66 -12.33 -1.38 2.51
CA TRP A 66 -11.14 -1.86 1.84
C TRP A 66 -9.92 -1.01 2.22
N VAL A 67 -8.75 -1.62 2.07
CA VAL A 67 -7.46 -0.93 2.17
C VAL A 67 -6.63 -1.32 0.96
N ALA A 68 -5.98 -0.34 0.34
CA ALA A 68 -5.16 -0.54 -0.85
C ALA A 68 -3.76 0.05 -0.64
N TRP A 69 -2.73 -0.71 -1.02
CA TRP A 69 -1.33 -0.29 -0.91
C TRP A 69 -0.49 -0.91 -2.03
N THR A 70 0.67 -0.32 -2.28
CA THR A 70 1.65 -0.86 -3.22
C THR A 70 2.72 -1.61 -2.46
N LEU A 71 2.90 -2.90 -2.77
CA LEU A 71 3.95 -3.73 -2.19
C LEU A 71 5.11 -3.88 -3.16
N THR A 72 6.30 -3.50 -2.70
CA THR A 72 7.56 -3.77 -3.40
C THR A 72 8.48 -4.61 -2.52
N ARG A 73 9.51 -5.23 -3.12
CA ARG A 73 10.53 -5.95 -2.35
C ARG A 73 11.22 -5.03 -1.33
N ALA A 74 11.46 -3.77 -1.69
CA ALA A 74 12.07 -2.78 -0.81
C ALA A 74 11.19 -2.51 0.42
N HIS A 75 9.86 -2.42 0.24
CA HIS A 75 8.91 -2.19 1.33
C HIS A 75 8.93 -3.32 2.37
N ALA A 76 9.02 -4.57 1.92
CA ALA A 76 9.00 -5.74 2.80
C ALA A 76 10.35 -6.06 3.46
N SER A 77 11.48 -5.54 2.94
CA SER A 77 12.83 -5.93 3.39
C SER A 77 13.42 -5.06 4.50
N GLY A 78 12.73 -4.05 4.98
CA GLY A 78 13.17 -3.17 6.07
C GLY A 78 13.29 -3.90 7.41
N LYS A 79 13.96 -3.25 8.38
CA LYS A 79 14.26 -3.81 9.70
C LYS A 79 13.54 -3.11 10.86
N LEU A 80 12.58 -2.23 10.54
CA LEU A 80 11.83 -1.51 11.56
C LEU A 80 11.04 -2.47 12.44
N LYS A 81 11.04 -2.19 13.74
CA LYS A 81 10.22 -2.93 14.71
C LYS A 81 8.77 -2.52 14.60
N ARG A 82 7.89 -3.44 14.96
CA ARG A 82 6.45 -3.17 15.05
C ARG A 82 6.20 -2.09 16.11
N GLY A 83 5.25 -1.19 15.81
CA GLY A 83 4.73 -0.22 16.76
C GLY A 83 3.64 -0.80 17.66
N ASP A 84 3.05 0.07 18.46
CA ASP A 84 1.88 -0.20 19.27
C ASP A 84 0.62 0.32 18.56
N PHE A 85 -0.53 -0.29 18.86
CA PHE A 85 -1.80 0.17 18.31
C PHE A 85 -2.19 1.54 18.88
N GLU A 86 -2.64 2.42 18.00
CA GLU A 86 -3.00 3.79 18.30
C GLU A 86 -4.41 4.12 17.78
N ASP A 87 -5.15 4.91 18.54
CA ASP A 87 -6.42 5.46 18.06
C ASP A 87 -6.15 6.50 16.97
N ASP A 88 -6.89 6.44 15.88
CA ASP A 88 -6.70 7.34 14.74
C ASP A 88 -7.34 8.71 14.99
N MET A 89 -6.53 9.67 15.39
CA MET A 89 -7.03 11.02 15.71
C MET A 89 -7.45 11.81 14.47
N ASP A 90 -6.95 11.44 13.29
CA ASP A 90 -7.29 12.09 12.02
C ASP A 90 -8.56 11.56 11.35
N MET A 91 -9.12 10.46 11.85
CA MET A 91 -10.36 9.90 11.33
C MET A 91 -11.55 10.42 12.14
N PRO A 92 -12.59 11.00 11.50
CA PRO A 92 -13.78 11.42 12.19
C PRO A 92 -14.49 10.26 12.92
N SER A 93 -15.19 10.57 14.00
CA SER A 93 -16.07 9.60 14.66
C SER A 93 -17.40 9.45 13.90
N PRO A 94 -18.08 8.28 14.03
CA PRO A 94 -17.67 7.11 14.81
C PRO A 94 -16.58 6.30 14.13
N LYS A 95 -15.63 5.79 14.91
CA LYS A 95 -14.51 4.97 14.44
C LYS A 95 -14.15 3.90 15.45
N GLY A 96 -13.45 2.85 15.01
CA GLY A 96 -12.88 1.83 15.88
C GLY A 96 -11.78 2.41 16.75
N THR A 97 -11.73 1.97 17.99
CA THR A 97 -10.76 2.40 19.00
C THR A 97 -10.15 1.19 19.70
N LYS A 98 -9.06 1.40 20.43
CA LYS A 98 -8.46 0.34 21.26
C LYS A 98 -9.46 -0.22 22.29
N ALA A 99 -10.35 0.63 22.79
CA ALA A 99 -11.38 0.24 23.77
C ALA A 99 -12.42 -0.73 23.17
N ASP A 100 -12.71 -0.65 21.88
CA ASP A 100 -13.67 -1.56 21.22
C ASP A 100 -13.20 -3.02 21.21
N TYR A 101 -11.90 -3.28 21.41
CA TYR A 101 -11.32 -4.63 21.45
C TYR A 101 -11.00 -5.10 22.87
N PHE A 102 -11.08 -4.21 23.88
CA PHE A 102 -10.69 -4.56 25.24
C PHE A 102 -11.65 -5.60 25.83
N ASN A 103 -11.10 -6.71 26.35
CA ASN A 103 -11.86 -7.83 26.95
C ASN A 103 -12.91 -8.48 26.06
N THR A 104 -12.81 -8.37 24.72
CA THR A 104 -13.76 -8.97 23.78
C THR A 104 -13.41 -10.39 23.39
N GLY A 105 -12.16 -10.81 23.58
CA GLY A 105 -11.62 -12.09 23.05
C GLY A 105 -11.23 -12.03 21.58
N PHE A 106 -11.37 -10.88 20.91
CA PHE A 106 -10.92 -10.68 19.53
C PHE A 106 -9.56 -9.99 19.47
N ASP A 107 -8.73 -10.44 18.53
CA ASP A 107 -7.46 -9.78 18.20
C ASP A 107 -7.64 -8.70 17.14
N ARG A 108 -6.70 -7.75 17.14
CA ARG A 108 -6.61 -6.69 16.14
C ARG A 108 -5.83 -7.18 14.94
N GLY A 109 -6.49 -7.30 13.80
CA GLY A 109 -5.88 -7.74 12.53
C GLY A 109 -5.66 -6.57 11.57
N HIS A 110 -4.42 -6.41 11.07
CA HIS A 110 -4.10 -5.37 10.09
C HIS A 110 -4.70 -5.68 8.72
N MET A 111 -5.35 -4.70 8.10
CA MET A 111 -5.72 -4.74 6.67
C MET A 111 -4.48 -4.47 5.80
N CYS A 112 -3.73 -3.38 6.04
CA CYS A 112 -2.41 -3.16 5.46
C CYS A 112 -1.35 -3.68 6.44
N PRO A 113 -0.64 -4.79 6.14
CA PRO A 113 0.20 -5.49 7.11
C PRO A 113 1.45 -4.71 7.53
N ALA A 114 1.84 -4.79 8.80
CA ALA A 114 3.10 -4.22 9.29
C ALA A 114 4.33 -4.80 8.57
N GLY A 115 4.25 -6.04 8.08
CA GLY A 115 5.30 -6.68 7.30
C GLY A 115 5.66 -5.93 6.01
N ASP A 116 4.69 -5.25 5.42
CA ASP A 116 4.82 -4.52 4.15
C ASP A 116 5.24 -3.07 4.35
N ASN A 117 5.35 -2.62 5.61
CA ASN A 117 5.64 -1.23 5.99
C ASN A 117 6.99 -1.03 6.71
N LYS A 118 7.92 -1.98 6.56
CA LYS A 118 9.24 -1.97 7.25
C LYS A 118 10.24 -0.96 6.70
N TRP A 119 9.89 -0.23 5.66
CA TRP A 119 10.76 0.69 4.92
C TRP A 119 10.75 2.12 5.45
N SER A 120 9.73 2.51 6.20
CA SER A 120 9.56 3.87 6.74
C SER A 120 8.91 3.81 8.12
N GLN A 121 9.42 4.60 9.07
CA GLN A 121 8.84 4.71 10.39
C GLN A 121 7.40 5.21 10.32
N GLN A 122 7.13 6.24 9.50
CA GLN A 122 5.79 6.76 9.30
C GLN A 122 4.83 5.69 8.73
N ALA A 123 5.29 4.91 7.74
CA ALA A 123 4.49 3.80 7.19
C ALA A 123 4.16 2.76 8.25
N MET A 124 5.14 2.44 9.10
CA MET A 124 4.99 1.52 10.21
C MET A 124 3.99 2.06 11.23
N ASP A 125 4.13 3.30 11.67
CA ASP A 125 3.26 3.89 12.70
C ASP A 125 1.82 4.01 12.20
N GLU A 126 1.62 4.47 10.96
CA GLU A 126 0.28 4.59 10.39
C GLU A 126 -0.43 3.24 10.19
N CYS A 127 0.31 2.15 9.92
CA CYS A 127 -0.33 0.84 9.78
C CYS A 127 -0.86 0.28 11.11
N PHE A 128 -0.42 0.81 12.26
CA PHE A 128 -0.93 0.48 13.60
C PHE A 128 -2.13 1.33 14.05
N LEU A 129 -2.62 2.25 13.23
CA LEU A 129 -3.85 2.99 13.52
C LEU A 129 -5.05 2.05 13.54
N MET A 130 -5.94 2.20 14.54
CA MET A 130 -7.12 1.36 14.74
C MET A 130 -8.08 1.38 13.52
N THR A 131 -7.99 2.38 12.66
CA THR A 131 -8.77 2.45 11.42
C THR A 131 -8.21 1.59 10.28
N ASN A 132 -7.10 0.89 10.50
CA ASN A 132 -6.56 -0.14 9.62
C ASN A 132 -6.88 -1.59 10.09
N MET A 133 -7.75 -1.74 11.09
CA MET A 133 -8.14 -3.03 11.70
C MET A 133 -9.49 -3.51 11.23
#